data_26491d96c0cb9a226bccc3e07149452f
#
_entry.id   26491d96c0cb9a226bccc3e07149452f
#
_cell.length_a   1.000
_cell.length_b   1.000
_cell.length_c   1.000
_cell.angle_alpha   90.00
_cell.angle_beta   90.00
_cell.angle_gamma   90.00
#
_symmetry.space_group_name_H-M   'P 1'
#
loop_
_entity.id
_entity.type
_entity.pdbx_description
1 polymer ?
#
loop_
_entity_poly.entity_id
_entity_poly.type
_entity_poly.pdbx_seq_one_letter_code
_entity_poly.pdbx_strand_id
1 'polypeptide(L)'
;MLGASVSPALATCNDAPAPGVNWFNCDLSEAQLAGEDLEGAVLGRSRLEGANLEGAHLRRADLTSVSAAGVNLRDANLSRARLSSGDFTDADLSGSDLRDARAGRADFEGARLDGAIATGIDLNSARMRGASLQDADLSGASLRRTGLRELQAARAKLAGADLNGADLEGANLSGAEMRQVDLRDANLVDVDFTDADLGRADLRGADLSGAEFTEARLGSTLWTDGRRCRPTSVGECQ
;
A
#
# COMPACT_ATOMS: atom_id res chain seq x y z
N MET A 1 -4.87 -24.22 40.63
CA MET A 1 -4.49 -24.37 39.22
C MET A 1 -3.49 -23.26 38.94
N LEU A 2 -2.20 -23.59 38.89
CA LEU A 2 -1.12 -22.65 38.58
C LEU A 2 -1.14 -22.41 37.06
N GLY A 3 -1.47 -21.20 36.66
CA GLY A 3 -1.35 -20.79 35.26
C GLY A 3 0.11 -20.83 34.85
N ALA A 4 0.47 -21.72 33.94
CA ALA A 4 1.77 -21.68 33.31
C ALA A 4 1.93 -20.37 32.56
N SER A 5 2.77 -19.47 33.05
CA SER A 5 3.25 -18.32 32.29
C SER A 5 4.10 -18.89 31.15
N VAL A 6 3.55 -18.90 29.94
CA VAL A 6 4.33 -19.17 28.73
C VAL A 6 5.28 -17.98 28.56
N SER A 7 6.54 -18.17 28.96
CA SER A 7 7.59 -17.21 28.61
C SER A 7 7.64 -17.15 27.09
N PRO A 8 7.75 -15.94 26.48
CA PRO A 8 7.94 -15.87 25.04
C PRO A 8 9.22 -16.66 24.71
N ALA A 9 9.10 -17.62 23.79
CA ALA A 9 10.26 -18.34 23.29
C ALA A 9 11.30 -17.33 22.80
N LEU A 10 12.55 -17.50 23.22
CA LEU A 10 13.66 -16.70 22.70
C LEU A 10 13.76 -16.98 21.20
N ALA A 11 14.02 -15.94 20.43
CA ALA A 11 14.24 -16.07 18.99
C ALA A 11 15.45 -16.99 18.75
N THR A 12 15.26 -18.01 17.91
CA THR A 12 16.35 -18.89 17.46
C THR A 12 16.45 -18.79 15.95
N CYS A 13 17.41 -18.00 15.46
CA CYS A 13 17.55 -17.67 14.04
C CYS A 13 17.84 -18.89 13.15
N ASN A 14 18.11 -20.04 13.73
CA ASN A 14 18.40 -21.30 13.05
C ASN A 14 17.19 -22.26 13.02
N ASP A 15 16.03 -21.85 13.55
CA ASP A 15 14.84 -22.68 13.46
C ASP A 15 14.41 -22.83 12.01
N ALA A 16 13.88 -24.00 11.65
CA ALA A 16 13.34 -24.22 10.33
C ALA A 16 12.10 -23.33 10.09
N PRO A 17 11.83 -22.94 8.81
CA PRO A 17 10.59 -22.26 8.45
C PRO A 17 9.37 -23.06 8.94
N ALA A 18 8.46 -22.39 9.63
CA ALA A 18 7.22 -23.00 10.14
C ALA A 18 6.21 -21.91 10.55
N PRO A 19 4.92 -22.23 10.62
CA PRO A 19 3.92 -21.31 11.18
C PRO A 19 4.29 -20.91 12.63
N GLY A 20 4.23 -19.59 12.89
CA GLY A 20 4.55 -19.02 14.19
C GLY A 20 6.03 -19.03 14.58
N VAL A 21 6.93 -19.37 13.67
CA VAL A 21 8.38 -19.33 13.95
C VAL A 21 8.79 -17.96 14.49
N ASN A 22 9.66 -17.95 15.48
CA ASN A 22 10.14 -16.70 16.07
C ASN A 22 11.56 -16.38 15.59
N TRP A 23 11.64 -15.52 14.59
CA TRP A 23 12.87 -14.98 14.02
C TRP A 23 13.03 -13.48 14.37
N PHE A 24 12.48 -13.04 15.50
CA PHE A 24 12.63 -11.65 15.92
C PHE A 24 14.10 -11.24 16.00
N ASN A 25 14.43 -10.12 15.32
CA ASN A 25 15.79 -9.55 15.27
C ASN A 25 16.86 -10.51 14.71
N CYS A 26 16.47 -11.42 13.82
CA CYS A 26 17.38 -12.33 13.14
C CYS A 26 17.93 -11.74 11.84
N ASP A 27 19.09 -12.20 11.43
CA ASP A 27 19.65 -11.94 10.11
C ASP A 27 19.22 -13.07 9.16
N LEU A 28 18.30 -12.73 8.25
CA LEU A 28 17.74 -13.60 7.22
C LEU A 28 18.01 -13.02 5.83
N SER A 29 19.04 -12.18 5.70
CA SER A 29 19.43 -11.60 4.42
C SER A 29 19.73 -12.71 3.41
N GLU A 30 19.30 -12.52 2.15
CA GLU A 30 19.46 -13.50 1.07
C GLU A 30 18.80 -14.87 1.34
N ALA A 31 18.01 -15.04 2.40
CA ALA A 31 17.37 -16.30 2.74
C ALA A 31 16.42 -16.76 1.62
N GLN A 32 16.42 -18.08 1.37
CA GLN A 32 15.56 -18.71 0.37
C GLN A 32 14.33 -19.31 1.08
N LEU A 33 13.23 -18.54 1.09
CA LEU A 33 11.99 -18.84 1.82
C LEU A 33 10.78 -18.87 0.88
N ALA A 34 11.02 -19.09 -0.43
CA ALA A 34 9.95 -19.13 -1.41
C ALA A 34 8.95 -20.25 -1.11
N GLY A 35 7.66 -19.91 -1.10
CA GLY A 35 6.57 -20.86 -0.85
C GLY A 35 6.48 -21.38 0.59
N GLU A 36 7.34 -20.96 1.50
CA GLU A 36 7.33 -21.45 2.90
C GLU A 36 6.08 -20.99 3.66
N ASP A 37 5.61 -21.84 4.57
CA ASP A 37 4.51 -21.51 5.48
C ASP A 37 5.04 -20.79 6.72
N LEU A 38 4.89 -19.48 6.70
CA LEU A 38 5.30 -18.54 7.75
C LEU A 38 4.08 -17.84 8.38
N GLU A 39 2.88 -18.49 8.36
CA GLU A 39 1.69 -17.89 8.97
C GLU A 39 1.95 -17.54 10.44
N GLY A 40 1.73 -16.28 10.80
CA GLY A 40 1.95 -15.77 12.14
C GLY A 40 3.40 -15.71 12.60
N ALA A 41 4.38 -15.90 11.71
CA ALA A 41 5.80 -15.78 12.04
C ALA A 41 6.13 -14.41 12.65
N VAL A 42 7.07 -14.38 13.57
CA VAL A 42 7.56 -13.18 14.27
C VAL A 42 8.91 -12.77 13.67
N LEU A 43 8.87 -11.86 12.69
CA LEU A 43 10.01 -11.35 11.93
C LEU A 43 10.38 -9.91 12.30
N GLY A 44 9.76 -9.36 13.35
CA GLY A 44 10.00 -7.97 13.74
C GLY A 44 11.48 -7.66 13.94
N ARG A 45 11.95 -6.52 13.40
CA ARG A 45 13.34 -6.05 13.44
C ARG A 45 14.37 -6.98 12.79
N SER A 46 13.95 -8.04 12.09
CA SER A 46 14.88 -8.89 11.36
C SER A 46 15.34 -8.23 10.07
N ARG A 47 16.43 -8.76 9.53
CA ARG A 47 16.98 -8.35 8.25
C ARG A 47 16.57 -9.36 7.19
N LEU A 48 15.96 -8.87 6.12
CA LEU A 48 15.46 -9.66 4.98
C LEU A 48 15.94 -9.06 3.65
N GLU A 49 16.97 -8.23 3.64
CA GLU A 49 17.48 -7.62 2.42
C GLU A 49 17.84 -8.70 1.40
N GLY A 50 17.32 -8.60 0.20
CA GLY A 50 17.52 -9.54 -0.88
C GLY A 50 16.95 -10.95 -0.64
N ALA A 51 16.22 -11.18 0.46
CA ALA A 51 15.60 -12.48 0.71
C ALA A 51 14.53 -12.81 -0.35
N ASN A 52 14.39 -14.08 -0.68
CA ASN A 52 13.36 -14.59 -1.57
C ASN A 52 12.20 -15.21 -0.76
N LEU A 53 11.07 -14.51 -0.73
CA LEU A 53 9.82 -14.91 -0.08
C LEU A 53 8.68 -15.06 -1.11
N GLU A 54 9.03 -15.32 -2.39
CA GLU A 54 8.04 -15.49 -3.46
C GLU A 54 7.03 -16.58 -3.10
N GLY A 55 5.73 -16.26 -3.19
CA GLY A 55 4.65 -17.18 -2.85
C GLY A 55 4.59 -17.60 -1.38
N ALA A 56 5.39 -17.03 -0.49
CA ALA A 56 5.39 -17.41 0.93
C ALA A 56 4.06 -17.07 1.62
N HIS A 57 3.66 -17.89 2.58
CA HIS A 57 2.44 -17.70 3.37
C HIS A 57 2.74 -16.92 4.64
N LEU A 58 2.68 -15.58 4.57
CA LEU A 58 2.97 -14.64 5.67
C LEU A 58 1.70 -14.07 6.32
N ARG A 59 0.58 -14.75 6.17
CA ARG A 59 -0.67 -14.29 6.77
C ARG A 59 -0.51 -14.04 8.27
N ARG A 60 -0.92 -12.83 8.74
CA ARG A 60 -0.78 -12.39 10.14
C ARG A 60 0.67 -12.35 10.67
N ALA A 61 1.67 -12.54 9.85
CA ALA A 61 3.06 -12.41 10.28
C ALA A 61 3.36 -11.00 10.80
N ASP A 62 4.30 -10.91 11.71
CA ASP A 62 4.80 -9.65 12.26
C ASP A 62 6.13 -9.29 11.60
N LEU A 63 6.08 -8.34 10.67
CA LEU A 63 7.24 -7.74 10.00
C LEU A 63 7.45 -6.28 10.48
N THR A 64 7.04 -5.95 11.70
CA THR A 64 7.18 -4.58 12.22
C THR A 64 8.65 -4.18 12.30
N SER A 65 8.99 -3.02 11.72
CA SER A 65 10.35 -2.47 11.69
C SER A 65 11.40 -3.42 11.07
N VAL A 66 10.97 -4.29 10.16
CA VAL A 66 11.88 -5.16 9.41
C VAL A 66 12.74 -4.32 8.45
N SER A 67 13.96 -4.77 8.19
CA SER A 67 14.81 -4.25 7.11
C SER A 67 14.72 -5.23 5.94
N ALA A 68 13.96 -4.86 4.91
CA ALA A 68 13.55 -5.74 3.81
C ALA A 68 13.71 -5.05 2.44
N ALA A 69 14.72 -4.17 2.33
CA ALA A 69 15.00 -3.52 1.06
C ALA A 69 15.33 -4.55 -0.03
N GLY A 70 14.71 -4.40 -1.20
CA GLY A 70 14.88 -5.31 -2.33
C GLY A 70 14.37 -6.73 -2.11
N VAL A 71 13.57 -6.99 -1.08
CA VAL A 71 13.00 -8.32 -0.84
C VAL A 71 12.06 -8.74 -1.97
N ASN A 72 12.10 -10.01 -2.36
CA ASN A 72 11.13 -10.60 -3.28
C ASN A 72 9.94 -11.19 -2.49
N LEU A 73 8.79 -10.52 -2.58
CA LEU A 73 7.49 -10.90 -1.99
C LEU A 73 6.42 -11.12 -3.06
N ARG A 74 6.84 -11.41 -4.31
CA ARG A 74 5.89 -11.69 -5.41
C ARG A 74 4.93 -12.79 -5.02
N ASP A 75 3.65 -12.58 -5.33
CA ASP A 75 2.58 -13.56 -5.10
C ASP A 75 2.48 -14.05 -3.63
N ALA A 76 3.17 -13.42 -2.67
CA ALA A 76 3.12 -13.78 -1.25
C ALA A 76 1.77 -13.42 -0.62
N ASN A 77 1.34 -14.22 0.35
CA ASN A 77 0.16 -13.92 1.15
C ASN A 77 0.53 -13.19 2.43
N LEU A 78 0.40 -11.87 2.42
CA LEU A 78 0.65 -10.95 3.54
C LEU A 78 -0.66 -10.48 4.20
N SER A 79 -1.79 -11.15 3.93
CA SER A 79 -3.09 -10.69 4.46
C SER A 79 -3.08 -10.61 5.99
N ARG A 80 -3.51 -9.43 6.50
CA ARG A 80 -3.49 -9.09 7.93
C ARG A 80 -2.11 -9.09 8.57
N ALA A 81 -1.02 -9.10 7.79
CA ALA A 81 0.33 -8.95 8.32
C ALA A 81 0.56 -7.55 8.89
N ARG A 82 1.54 -7.42 9.76
CA ARG A 82 1.99 -6.16 10.33
C ARG A 82 3.32 -5.77 9.69
N LEU A 83 3.30 -4.71 8.89
CA LEU A 83 4.43 -4.20 8.13
C LEU A 83 4.88 -2.82 8.65
N SER A 84 4.26 -2.34 9.75
CA SER A 84 4.42 -0.95 10.19
C SER A 84 5.87 -0.59 10.45
N SER A 85 6.28 0.58 9.92
CA SER A 85 7.65 1.12 10.04
C SER A 85 8.74 0.18 9.47
N GLY A 86 8.39 -0.81 8.66
CA GLY A 86 9.34 -1.64 7.93
C GLY A 86 9.91 -0.89 6.73
N ASP A 87 11.12 -1.25 6.34
CA ASP A 87 11.79 -0.77 5.14
C ASP A 87 11.60 -1.81 4.02
N PHE A 88 10.77 -1.47 3.04
CA PHE A 88 10.48 -2.27 1.83
C PHE A 88 10.91 -1.50 0.57
N THR A 89 11.93 -0.63 0.69
CA THR A 89 12.47 0.13 -0.45
C THR A 89 12.86 -0.83 -1.56
N ASP A 90 12.44 -0.52 -2.80
CA ASP A 90 12.69 -1.34 -3.99
C ASP A 90 12.22 -2.81 -3.91
N ALA A 91 11.37 -3.16 -2.95
CA ALA A 91 10.83 -4.50 -2.81
C ALA A 91 9.86 -4.86 -3.96
N ASP A 92 9.81 -6.14 -4.34
CA ASP A 92 8.82 -6.64 -5.29
C ASP A 92 7.68 -7.38 -4.58
N LEU A 93 6.52 -6.70 -4.48
CA LEU A 93 5.27 -7.24 -3.93
C LEU A 93 4.22 -7.47 -5.03
N SER A 94 4.64 -7.58 -6.30
CA SER A 94 3.70 -7.75 -7.42
C SER A 94 2.84 -9.01 -7.23
N GLY A 95 1.53 -8.88 -7.45
CA GLY A 95 0.57 -9.98 -7.29
C GLY A 95 0.29 -10.41 -5.84
N SER A 96 0.92 -9.80 -4.83
CA SER A 96 0.77 -10.20 -3.43
C SER A 96 -0.63 -9.92 -2.87
N ASP A 97 -1.04 -10.69 -1.85
CA ASP A 97 -2.26 -10.46 -1.07
C ASP A 97 -1.92 -9.66 0.20
N LEU A 98 -2.25 -8.38 0.21
CA LEU A 98 -2.04 -7.44 1.32
C LEU A 98 -3.36 -7.05 2.02
N ARG A 99 -4.44 -7.81 1.83
CA ARG A 99 -5.77 -7.47 2.41
C ARG A 99 -5.70 -7.28 3.91
N ASP A 100 -6.25 -6.15 4.38
CA ASP A 100 -6.27 -5.77 5.80
C ASP A 100 -4.87 -5.68 6.45
N ALA A 101 -3.78 -5.64 5.69
CA ALA A 101 -2.43 -5.49 6.24
C ALA A 101 -2.24 -4.11 6.88
N ARG A 102 -1.34 -4.01 7.84
CA ARG A 102 -1.01 -2.77 8.55
C ARG A 102 0.41 -2.35 8.18
N ALA A 103 0.51 -1.33 7.36
CA ALA A 103 1.76 -0.82 6.81
C ALA A 103 1.99 0.68 7.13
N GLY A 104 1.33 1.18 8.18
CA GLY A 104 1.49 2.58 8.56
C GLY A 104 2.94 2.95 8.83
N ARG A 105 3.41 4.08 8.26
CA ARG A 105 4.79 4.59 8.34
C ARG A 105 5.84 3.66 7.72
N ALA A 106 5.47 2.64 6.98
CA ALA A 106 6.41 1.82 6.24
C ALA A 106 7.00 2.59 5.06
N ASP A 107 8.16 2.16 4.61
CA ASP A 107 8.83 2.68 3.45
C ASP A 107 8.70 1.72 2.28
N PHE A 108 8.02 2.16 1.22
CA PHE A 108 7.85 1.46 -0.04
C PHE A 108 8.39 2.31 -1.21
N GLU A 109 9.36 3.20 -0.96
CA GLU A 109 9.94 4.01 -2.04
C GLU A 109 10.50 3.09 -3.13
N GLY A 110 10.11 3.31 -4.39
CA GLY A 110 10.49 2.48 -5.54
C GLY A 110 9.91 1.07 -5.55
N ALA A 111 9.12 0.65 -4.56
CA ALA A 111 8.58 -0.71 -4.51
C ALA A 111 7.57 -0.99 -5.63
N ARG A 112 7.45 -2.25 -6.01
CA ARG A 112 6.49 -2.74 -7.00
C ARG A 112 5.35 -3.50 -6.33
N LEU A 113 4.13 -3.02 -6.52
CA LEU A 113 2.91 -3.64 -6.02
C LEU A 113 1.91 -3.87 -7.18
N ASP A 114 2.41 -4.04 -8.41
CA ASP A 114 1.57 -4.19 -9.60
C ASP A 114 0.66 -5.41 -9.44
N GLY A 115 -0.64 -5.23 -9.67
CA GLY A 115 -1.64 -6.28 -9.54
C GLY A 115 -1.86 -6.80 -8.11
N ALA A 116 -1.27 -6.18 -7.08
CA ALA A 116 -1.47 -6.59 -5.69
C ALA A 116 -2.91 -6.37 -5.24
N ILE A 117 -3.39 -7.22 -4.32
CA ILE A 117 -4.69 -7.09 -3.67
C ILE A 117 -4.48 -6.47 -2.29
N ALA A 118 -4.69 -5.18 -2.16
CA ALA A 118 -4.44 -4.38 -0.96
C ALA A 118 -5.73 -3.73 -0.41
N THR A 119 -6.88 -4.41 -0.57
CA THR A 119 -8.16 -3.86 -0.07
C THR A 119 -8.13 -3.69 1.44
N GLY A 120 -8.56 -2.50 1.91
CA GLY A 120 -8.58 -2.18 3.34
C GLY A 120 -7.21 -2.05 4.01
N ILE A 121 -6.12 -2.01 3.27
CA ILE A 121 -4.77 -1.83 3.82
C ILE A 121 -4.64 -0.48 4.55
N ASP A 122 -3.90 -0.47 5.66
CA ASP A 122 -3.50 0.76 6.35
C ASP A 122 -2.08 1.18 5.93
N LEU A 123 -1.99 2.22 5.11
CA LEU A 123 -0.76 2.85 4.62
C LEU A 123 -0.57 4.27 5.18
N ASN A 124 -1.26 4.61 6.28
CA ASN A 124 -1.20 5.97 6.81
C ASN A 124 0.23 6.44 7.07
N SER A 125 0.60 7.59 6.51
CA SER A 125 1.93 8.21 6.63
C SER A 125 3.07 7.33 6.08
N ALA A 126 2.80 6.35 5.25
CA ALA A 126 3.80 5.57 4.53
C ALA A 126 4.52 6.43 3.48
N ARG A 127 5.71 6.02 3.07
CA ARG A 127 6.44 6.60 1.95
C ARG A 127 6.36 5.65 0.76
N MET A 128 5.90 6.15 -0.39
CA MET A 128 5.70 5.35 -1.61
C MET A 128 6.12 6.14 -2.86
N ARG A 129 7.10 7.04 -2.70
CA ARG A 129 7.57 7.83 -3.84
C ARG A 129 8.07 6.91 -4.95
N GLY A 130 7.60 7.13 -6.18
CA GLY A 130 7.99 6.36 -7.35
C GLY A 130 7.58 4.89 -7.33
N ALA A 131 6.77 4.47 -6.35
CA ALA A 131 6.26 3.09 -6.34
C ALA A 131 5.34 2.81 -7.52
N SER A 132 5.20 1.52 -7.89
CA SER A 132 4.27 1.07 -8.92
C SER A 132 3.11 0.28 -8.33
N LEU A 133 1.88 0.70 -8.68
CA LEU A 133 0.60 0.12 -8.24
C LEU A 133 -0.31 -0.15 -9.46
N GLN A 134 0.27 -0.38 -10.65
CA GLN A 134 -0.51 -0.59 -11.85
C GLN A 134 -1.45 -1.78 -11.66
N ASP A 135 -2.74 -1.61 -12.03
CA ASP A 135 -3.78 -2.63 -11.89
C ASP A 135 -4.00 -3.17 -10.45
N ALA A 136 -3.41 -2.56 -9.42
CA ALA A 136 -3.58 -2.98 -8.02
C ALA A 136 -4.96 -2.61 -7.47
N ASP A 137 -5.46 -3.38 -6.50
CA ASP A 137 -6.73 -3.12 -5.82
C ASP A 137 -6.51 -2.59 -4.40
N LEU A 138 -6.67 -1.28 -4.23
CA LEU A 138 -6.60 -0.55 -2.96
C LEU A 138 -7.98 -0.06 -2.51
N SER A 139 -9.06 -0.72 -2.93
CA SER A 139 -10.42 -0.30 -2.55
C SER A 139 -10.56 -0.26 -1.03
N GLY A 140 -11.08 0.87 -0.51
CA GLY A 140 -11.24 1.11 0.93
C GLY A 140 -9.94 1.25 1.72
N ALA A 141 -8.78 1.37 1.08
CA ALA A 141 -7.49 1.57 1.75
C ALA A 141 -7.42 2.91 2.50
N SER A 142 -6.65 2.96 3.57
CA SER A 142 -6.32 4.18 4.29
C SER A 142 -4.93 4.66 3.91
N LEU A 143 -4.86 5.78 3.18
CA LEU A 143 -3.64 6.39 2.62
C LEU A 143 -3.47 7.83 3.14
N ARG A 144 -3.96 8.13 4.35
CA ARG A 144 -3.91 9.50 4.87
C ARG A 144 -2.47 9.96 5.06
N ARG A 145 -2.18 11.18 4.55
CA ARG A 145 -0.84 11.80 4.64
C ARG A 145 0.29 10.91 4.12
N THR A 146 -0.01 10.02 3.19
CA THR A 146 0.98 9.15 2.54
C THR A 146 1.74 9.94 1.48
N GLY A 147 3.04 9.74 1.39
CA GLY A 147 3.88 10.32 0.34
C GLY A 147 3.82 9.45 -0.92
N LEU A 148 3.10 9.94 -1.95
CA LEU A 148 2.81 9.21 -3.21
C LEU A 148 3.36 9.98 -4.43
N ARG A 149 4.38 10.80 -4.24
CA ARG A 149 4.95 11.57 -5.36
C ARG A 149 5.45 10.64 -6.46
N GLU A 150 5.19 11.01 -7.71
CA GLU A 150 5.62 10.24 -8.89
C GLU A 150 5.09 8.79 -8.93
N LEU A 151 4.02 8.48 -8.15
CA LEU A 151 3.40 7.15 -8.10
C LEU A 151 2.92 6.71 -9.49
N GLN A 152 3.15 5.46 -9.85
CA GLN A 152 2.63 4.83 -11.07
C GLN A 152 1.44 3.93 -10.71
N ALA A 153 0.22 4.45 -10.83
CA ALA A 153 -1.01 3.76 -10.42
C ALA A 153 -2.08 3.73 -11.53
N ALA A 154 -1.62 3.62 -12.78
CA ALA A 154 -2.54 3.51 -13.90
C ALA A 154 -3.47 2.31 -13.73
N ARG A 155 -4.79 2.51 -13.94
CA ARG A 155 -5.87 1.51 -13.80
C ARG A 155 -5.99 0.90 -12.39
N ALA A 156 -5.36 1.48 -11.37
CA ALA A 156 -5.54 1.04 -10.00
C ALA A 156 -6.99 1.24 -9.53
N LYS A 157 -7.46 0.36 -8.64
CA LYS A 157 -8.77 0.49 -8.00
C LYS A 157 -8.58 1.14 -6.63
N LEU A 158 -9.15 2.33 -6.47
CA LEU A 158 -9.07 3.15 -5.26
C LEU A 158 -10.48 3.52 -4.75
N ALA A 159 -11.51 2.78 -5.18
CA ALA A 159 -12.88 3.12 -4.78
C ALA A 159 -13.04 3.17 -3.26
N GLY A 160 -13.53 4.31 -2.74
CA GLY A 160 -13.72 4.53 -1.31
C GLY A 160 -12.44 4.64 -0.48
N ALA A 161 -11.27 4.74 -1.09
CA ALA A 161 -10.01 4.94 -0.35
C ALA A 161 -9.96 6.34 0.28
N ASP A 162 -9.25 6.45 1.41
CA ASP A 162 -9.00 7.72 2.13
C ASP A 162 -7.57 8.21 1.85
N LEU A 163 -7.45 9.21 0.97
CA LEU A 163 -6.21 9.89 0.61
C LEU A 163 -6.14 11.32 1.20
N ASN A 164 -6.88 11.58 2.28
CA ASN A 164 -6.89 12.91 2.88
C ASN A 164 -5.48 13.39 3.24
N GLY A 165 -5.08 14.55 2.71
CA GLY A 165 -3.77 15.14 2.94
C GLY A 165 -2.60 14.37 2.33
N ALA A 166 -2.84 13.43 1.42
CA ALA A 166 -1.78 12.70 0.71
C ALA A 166 -1.04 13.61 -0.28
N ASP A 167 0.22 13.32 -0.53
CA ASP A 167 1.06 14.01 -1.51
C ASP A 167 1.24 13.13 -2.77
N LEU A 168 0.47 13.47 -3.83
CA LEU A 168 0.45 12.74 -5.10
C LEU A 168 1.13 13.53 -6.24
N GLU A 169 1.94 14.55 -5.93
CA GLU A 169 2.56 15.38 -6.97
C GLU A 169 3.21 14.52 -8.07
N GLY A 170 2.83 14.78 -9.33
CA GLY A 170 3.34 14.08 -10.50
C GLY A 170 2.89 12.61 -10.62
N ALA A 171 1.89 12.16 -9.86
CA ALA A 171 1.42 10.78 -9.94
C ALA A 171 0.65 10.51 -11.24
N ASN A 172 0.77 9.29 -11.76
CA ASN A 172 -0.02 8.77 -12.87
C ASN A 172 -1.19 7.92 -12.34
N LEU A 173 -2.39 8.45 -12.41
CA LEU A 173 -3.66 7.80 -12.04
C LEU A 173 -4.57 7.59 -13.26
N SER A 174 -3.98 7.53 -14.46
CA SER A 174 -4.74 7.37 -15.70
C SER A 174 -5.58 6.08 -15.69
N GLY A 175 -6.85 6.19 -16.04
CA GLY A 175 -7.80 5.08 -16.04
C GLY A 175 -8.14 4.52 -14.66
N ALA A 176 -7.70 5.13 -13.55
CA ALA A 176 -7.96 4.63 -12.20
C ALA A 176 -9.44 4.68 -11.81
N GLU A 177 -9.91 3.68 -11.06
CA GLU A 177 -11.26 3.61 -10.51
C GLU A 177 -11.28 4.28 -9.12
N MET A 178 -11.65 5.57 -9.05
CA MET A 178 -11.54 6.41 -7.85
C MET A 178 -12.91 6.90 -7.34
N ARG A 179 -13.96 6.11 -7.56
CA ARG A 179 -15.30 6.53 -7.09
C ARG A 179 -15.33 6.66 -5.56
N GLN A 180 -15.92 7.76 -5.07
CA GLN A 180 -16.10 8.03 -3.65
C GLN A 180 -14.76 8.12 -2.86
N VAL A 181 -13.66 8.37 -3.53
CA VAL A 181 -12.35 8.58 -2.89
C VAL A 181 -12.37 9.91 -2.11
N ASP A 182 -11.71 9.92 -0.97
CA ASP A 182 -11.49 11.15 -0.18
C ASP A 182 -10.11 11.73 -0.51
N LEU A 183 -10.07 12.80 -1.29
CA LEU A 183 -8.86 13.54 -1.69
C LEU A 183 -8.79 14.93 -1.04
N ARG A 184 -9.52 15.14 0.04
CA ARG A 184 -9.51 16.46 0.70
C ARG A 184 -8.11 16.83 1.13
N ASP A 185 -7.76 18.09 0.90
CA ASP A 185 -6.47 18.67 1.30
C ASP A 185 -5.24 17.94 0.70
N ALA A 186 -5.44 17.13 -0.35
CA ALA A 186 -4.35 16.42 -1.03
C ALA A 186 -3.56 17.35 -1.96
N ASN A 187 -2.26 17.11 -2.09
CA ASN A 187 -1.43 17.70 -3.14
C ASN A 187 -1.58 16.86 -4.42
N LEU A 188 -2.26 17.43 -5.43
CA LEU A 188 -2.54 16.79 -6.72
C LEU A 188 -1.88 17.56 -7.88
N VAL A 189 -0.81 18.31 -7.58
CA VAL A 189 -0.06 19.07 -8.59
C VAL A 189 0.48 18.12 -9.66
N ASP A 190 0.24 18.46 -10.94
CA ASP A 190 0.70 17.71 -12.11
C ASP A 190 0.28 16.23 -12.15
N VAL A 191 -0.82 15.87 -11.49
CA VAL A 191 -1.38 14.49 -11.54
C VAL A 191 -2.10 14.24 -12.86
N ASP A 192 -1.85 13.07 -13.46
CA ASP A 192 -2.59 12.60 -14.63
C ASP A 192 -3.81 11.77 -14.20
N PHE A 193 -5.03 12.33 -14.38
CA PHE A 193 -6.33 11.65 -14.20
C PHE A 193 -7.01 11.31 -15.53
N THR A 194 -6.27 11.25 -16.63
CA THR A 194 -6.84 10.91 -17.94
C THR A 194 -7.64 9.61 -17.84
N ASP A 195 -8.90 9.61 -18.35
CA ASP A 195 -9.83 8.46 -18.31
C ASP A 195 -10.22 7.96 -16.89
N ALA A 196 -9.79 8.61 -15.81
CA ALA A 196 -10.10 8.16 -14.44
C ALA A 196 -11.59 8.35 -14.08
N ASP A 197 -12.13 7.48 -13.21
CA ASP A 197 -13.49 7.62 -12.66
C ASP A 197 -13.44 8.21 -11.23
N LEU A 198 -13.62 9.51 -11.13
CA LEU A 198 -13.68 10.29 -9.88
C LEU A 198 -15.14 10.54 -9.42
N GLY A 199 -16.08 9.76 -9.90
CA GLY A 199 -17.49 9.96 -9.56
C GLY A 199 -17.74 9.97 -8.05
N ARG A 200 -18.35 11.05 -7.52
CA ARG A 200 -18.62 11.28 -6.09
C ARG A 200 -17.36 11.40 -5.22
N ALA A 201 -16.19 11.61 -5.79
CA ALA A 201 -14.97 11.92 -5.03
C ALA A 201 -15.11 13.25 -4.28
N ASP A 202 -14.30 13.44 -3.24
CA ASP A 202 -14.21 14.69 -2.47
C ASP A 202 -12.83 15.32 -2.67
N LEU A 203 -12.77 16.41 -3.46
CA LEU A 203 -11.54 17.15 -3.78
C LEU A 203 -11.41 18.45 -3.00
N ARG A 204 -12.25 18.70 -1.99
CA ARG A 204 -12.25 19.98 -1.27
C ARG A 204 -10.89 20.29 -0.65
N GLY A 205 -10.38 21.48 -0.90
CA GLY A 205 -9.09 21.93 -0.41
C GLY A 205 -7.86 21.31 -1.11
N ALA A 206 -8.06 20.42 -2.08
CA ALA A 206 -6.95 19.86 -2.85
C ALA A 206 -6.33 20.91 -3.80
N ASP A 207 -5.02 20.82 -4.02
CA ASP A 207 -4.30 21.57 -5.04
C ASP A 207 -4.27 20.80 -6.36
N LEU A 208 -4.95 21.32 -7.36
CA LEU A 208 -5.07 20.71 -8.70
C LEU A 208 -4.19 21.40 -9.75
N SER A 209 -3.19 22.20 -9.33
CA SER A 209 -2.34 22.95 -10.26
C SER A 209 -1.67 21.99 -11.25
N GLY A 210 -1.86 22.18 -12.56
CA GLY A 210 -1.30 21.33 -13.61
C GLY A 210 -1.94 19.96 -13.75
N ALA A 211 -2.94 19.59 -12.93
CA ALA A 211 -3.59 18.27 -13.03
C ALA A 211 -4.39 18.14 -14.34
N GLU A 212 -4.30 16.97 -14.99
CA GLU A 212 -4.94 16.63 -16.24
C GLU A 212 -6.18 15.76 -16.02
N PHE A 213 -7.34 16.16 -16.58
CA PHE A 213 -8.63 15.46 -16.44
C PHE A 213 -9.23 15.03 -17.78
N THR A 214 -8.41 14.86 -18.83
CA THR A 214 -8.90 14.46 -20.15
C THR A 214 -9.75 13.19 -20.03
N GLU A 215 -11.02 13.24 -20.50
CA GLU A 215 -12.02 12.14 -20.41
C GLU A 215 -12.31 11.63 -18.99
N ALA A 216 -11.80 12.26 -17.93
CA ALA A 216 -12.09 11.86 -16.55
C ALA A 216 -13.58 12.05 -16.22
N ARG A 217 -14.18 11.08 -15.55
CA ARG A 217 -15.57 11.12 -15.09
C ARG A 217 -15.66 11.81 -13.73
N LEU A 218 -16.28 12.99 -13.69
CA LEU A 218 -16.39 13.85 -12.49
C LEU A 218 -17.83 13.91 -11.96
N GLY A 219 -18.65 12.94 -12.30
CA GLY A 219 -20.09 12.99 -11.96
C GLY A 219 -20.34 13.06 -10.46
N SER A 220 -20.94 14.17 -9.99
CA SER A 220 -21.26 14.43 -8.58
C SER A 220 -20.04 14.58 -7.64
N THR A 221 -18.86 14.79 -8.17
CA THR A 221 -17.63 15.09 -7.42
C THR A 221 -17.80 16.41 -6.65
N LEU A 222 -17.31 16.47 -5.43
CA LEU A 222 -17.16 17.73 -4.68
C LEU A 222 -15.81 18.37 -5.06
N TRP A 223 -15.89 19.53 -5.76
CA TRP A 223 -14.71 20.21 -6.27
C TRP A 223 -13.96 20.98 -5.17
N THR A 224 -12.80 21.51 -5.49
CA THR A 224 -11.90 22.17 -4.52
C THR A 224 -12.56 23.31 -3.74
N ASP A 225 -13.48 24.04 -4.37
CA ASP A 225 -14.26 25.15 -3.79
C ASP A 225 -15.55 24.72 -3.08
N GLY A 226 -15.81 23.41 -3.01
CA GLY A 226 -16.98 22.79 -2.38
C GLY A 226 -18.22 22.70 -3.28
N ARG A 227 -18.19 23.23 -4.52
CA ARG A 227 -19.30 23.02 -5.48
C ARG A 227 -19.35 21.54 -5.90
N ARG A 228 -20.53 21.10 -6.25
CA ARG A 228 -20.75 19.74 -6.77
C ARG A 228 -20.81 19.75 -8.28
N CYS A 229 -19.96 18.99 -8.93
CA CYS A 229 -20.02 18.82 -10.39
C CYS A 229 -21.33 18.16 -10.81
N ARG A 230 -21.85 18.49 -12.00
CA ARG A 230 -23.04 17.85 -12.54
C ARG A 230 -22.83 16.35 -12.72
N PRO A 231 -23.90 15.53 -12.65
CA PRO A 231 -23.77 14.08 -12.82
C PRO A 231 -23.13 13.64 -14.14
N THR A 232 -23.15 14.50 -15.15
CA THR A 232 -22.63 14.26 -16.50
C THR A 232 -21.27 14.92 -16.76
N SER A 233 -20.64 15.52 -15.75
CA SER A 233 -19.35 16.20 -15.93
C SER A 233 -18.25 15.22 -16.34
N VAL A 234 -17.56 15.55 -17.43
CA VAL A 234 -16.40 14.82 -17.98
C VAL A 234 -15.35 15.84 -18.33
N GLY A 235 -14.09 15.57 -18.01
CA GLY A 235 -12.92 16.43 -18.26
C GLY A 235 -12.88 17.71 -17.43
N GLU A 236 -14.04 18.28 -17.10
CA GLU A 236 -14.18 19.50 -16.30
C GLU A 236 -15.41 19.45 -15.37
N CYS A 237 -15.34 20.13 -14.24
CA CYS A 237 -16.46 20.26 -13.31
C CYS A 237 -17.45 21.33 -13.80
N GLN A 238 -18.58 20.91 -14.32
CA GLN A 238 -19.67 21.76 -14.83
C GLN A 238 -20.75 21.98 -13.78
#